data_4bf484c345e5178d46d69dca748d8449
#
_entry.id   4bf484c345e5178d46d69dca748d8449
#
_cell.length_a   1.000
_cell.length_b   1.000
_cell.length_c   1.000
_cell.angle_alpha   90.00
_cell.angle_beta   90.00
_cell.angle_gamma   90.00
#
_symmetry.space_group_name_H-M   'P 1'
#
loop_
_entity.id
_entity.type
_entity.pdbx_description
1 polymer ?
#
loop_
_entity_poly.entity_id
_entity_poly.type
_entity_poly.pdbx_seq_one_letter_code
_entity_poly.pdbx_strand_id
1 'polypeptide(L)'
;TLDIAGLDEPASGTVRSLPAFGQPELNRLFLRAGRWLSPGRHAEVLVGEAFAGANRIRPGDSIIMVLHGRREVLRVAGIVLSPEFIFESRPGTPLPDSRAYGSFWLPYADLAAAFSLDGAFNYMVLALEPDASERAVIAELDRLLKPYGGRGAFGRSEHPSHIRVLDEIRVLATMAVAFPIVFLGVAAFMTNAILSRLVDLQREQIAILKAFGFTNRQVAAHYFKFALVIVAGGTVTGAIGGALLGHWLVELYHNFFRFPELAFRLDRTALLAALVVSAAAAVTGVFGAVRRAARLPPAEEIGRAS
;
A
#
# COMPACT_ATOMS: atom_id res chain seq x y z
N THR A 1 -28.03 -9.04 -9.73
CA THR A 1 -27.98 -7.64 -10.18
C THR A 1 -28.73 -6.74 -9.25
N LEU A 2 -28.38 -5.47 -9.22
CA LEU A 2 -29.00 -4.46 -8.36
C LEU A 2 -29.52 -3.32 -9.25
N ASP A 3 -30.69 -2.82 -8.90
CA ASP A 3 -31.28 -1.65 -9.51
C ASP A 3 -30.95 -0.44 -8.63
N ILE A 4 -30.02 0.40 -9.08
CA ILE A 4 -29.54 1.60 -8.37
C ILE A 4 -29.91 2.82 -9.20
N ALA A 5 -30.64 3.74 -8.59
CA ALA A 5 -31.04 4.98 -9.24
C ALA A 5 -29.81 5.79 -9.71
N GLY A 6 -29.81 6.17 -10.99
CA GLY A 6 -28.74 6.98 -11.59
C GLY A 6 -27.56 6.20 -12.16
N LEU A 7 -27.70 4.90 -12.34
CA LEU A 7 -26.82 4.08 -13.17
C LEU A 7 -27.50 3.74 -14.49
N ASP A 8 -26.77 3.89 -15.60
CA ASP A 8 -27.24 3.53 -16.95
C ASP A 8 -27.39 2.01 -17.12
N GLU A 9 -26.58 1.23 -16.40
CA GLU A 9 -26.64 -0.22 -16.35
C GLU A 9 -26.87 -0.70 -14.90
N PRO A 10 -27.59 -1.84 -14.71
CA PRO A 10 -27.78 -2.42 -13.40
C PRO A 10 -26.45 -2.77 -12.75
N ALA A 11 -26.26 -2.38 -11.50
CA ALA A 11 -25.10 -2.81 -10.73
C ALA A 11 -25.13 -4.33 -10.54
N SER A 12 -23.96 -4.91 -10.36
CA SER A 12 -23.80 -6.33 -10.05
C SER A 12 -23.01 -6.53 -8.76
N GLY A 13 -22.97 -7.74 -8.25
CA GLY A 13 -22.18 -7.99 -7.04
C GLY A 13 -22.17 -9.45 -6.63
N THR A 14 -21.32 -9.72 -5.65
CA THR A 14 -21.25 -11.01 -4.98
C THR A 14 -22.12 -10.95 -3.73
N VAL A 15 -22.97 -11.96 -3.57
CA VAL A 15 -23.79 -12.12 -2.38
C VAL A 15 -23.32 -13.35 -1.58
N ARG A 16 -23.13 -13.18 -0.29
CA ARG A 16 -22.72 -14.22 0.64
C ARG A 16 -23.72 -14.35 1.78
N SER A 17 -23.86 -15.55 2.32
CA SER A 17 -24.67 -15.76 3.51
C SER A 17 -23.86 -15.54 4.79
N LEU A 18 -24.57 -15.09 5.83
CA LEU A 18 -24.06 -15.06 7.19
C LEU A 18 -24.79 -16.10 8.03
N PRO A 19 -24.12 -16.68 9.06
CA PRO A 19 -24.77 -17.55 10.03
C PRO A 19 -26.01 -16.89 10.66
N ALA A 20 -26.98 -17.70 11.08
CA ALA A 20 -28.19 -17.20 11.75
C ALA A 20 -27.86 -16.43 13.04
N PHE A 21 -26.76 -16.77 13.68
CA PHE A 21 -26.30 -16.13 14.92
C PHE A 21 -24.82 -15.80 14.85
N GLY A 22 -24.48 -14.57 15.23
CA GLY A 22 -23.10 -14.14 15.37
C GLY A 22 -22.38 -13.86 14.04
N GLN A 23 -21.08 -13.89 14.13
CA GLN A 23 -20.14 -13.72 13.01
C GLN A 23 -19.64 -15.09 12.54
N PRO A 24 -19.24 -15.25 11.28
CA PRO A 24 -18.52 -16.43 10.87
C PRO A 24 -17.21 -16.55 11.65
N GLU A 25 -16.72 -17.75 11.87
CA GLU A 25 -15.44 -17.98 12.56
C GLU A 25 -14.26 -17.43 11.75
N LEU A 26 -14.31 -17.61 10.44
CA LEU A 26 -13.32 -17.11 9.50
C LEU A 26 -13.86 -15.89 8.74
N ASN A 27 -12.97 -15.02 8.32
CA ASN A 27 -13.27 -13.81 7.53
C ASN A 27 -14.32 -12.90 8.20
N ARG A 28 -14.17 -12.69 9.51
CA ARG A 28 -15.07 -11.83 10.29
C ARG A 28 -15.19 -10.46 9.65
N LEU A 29 -16.44 -10.00 9.55
CA LEU A 29 -16.73 -8.68 9.01
C LEU A 29 -16.45 -7.60 10.08
N PHE A 30 -16.06 -6.42 9.62
CA PHE A 30 -15.95 -5.23 10.46
C PHE A 30 -17.12 -4.30 10.17
N LEU A 31 -17.94 -3.99 11.19
CA LEU A 31 -19.08 -3.08 11.06
C LEU A 31 -18.59 -1.63 11.07
N ARG A 32 -18.85 -0.91 9.99
CA ARG A 32 -18.48 0.50 9.86
C ARG A 32 -19.61 1.44 10.29
N ALA A 33 -20.85 1.10 9.95
CA ALA A 33 -22.01 1.88 10.30
C ALA A 33 -23.27 1.01 10.37
N GLY A 34 -24.28 1.43 11.14
CA GLY A 34 -25.53 0.70 11.30
C GLY A 34 -25.44 -0.40 12.35
N ARG A 35 -26.04 -1.54 12.05
CA ARG A 35 -26.10 -2.72 12.95
C ARG A 35 -25.92 -4.01 12.18
N TRP A 36 -25.67 -5.07 12.90
CA TRP A 36 -25.69 -6.44 12.38
C TRP A 36 -27.10 -6.87 11.94
N LEU A 37 -27.15 -7.91 11.10
CA LEU A 37 -28.41 -8.58 10.78
C LEU A 37 -29.09 -9.06 12.06
N SER A 38 -30.39 -8.88 12.15
CA SER A 38 -31.16 -9.34 13.31
C SER A 38 -31.63 -10.78 13.09
N PRO A 39 -31.42 -11.68 14.05
CA PRO A 39 -31.96 -13.04 13.95
C PRO A 39 -33.46 -13.04 13.74
N GLY A 40 -33.95 -13.87 12.80
CA GLY A 40 -35.37 -13.97 12.48
C GLY A 40 -35.98 -12.80 11.70
N ARG A 41 -35.21 -11.76 11.35
CA ARG A 41 -35.66 -10.74 10.41
C ARG A 41 -35.25 -11.11 9.00
N HIS A 42 -36.22 -11.08 8.12
CA HIS A 42 -36.03 -11.30 6.68
C HIS A 42 -35.85 -9.98 5.93
N ALA A 43 -35.38 -10.08 4.70
CA ALA A 43 -35.18 -8.95 3.79
C ALA A 43 -34.22 -7.88 4.34
N GLU A 44 -33.22 -8.26 5.11
CA GLU A 44 -32.12 -7.39 5.56
C GLU A 44 -30.83 -7.74 4.82
N VAL A 45 -30.01 -6.70 4.59
CA VAL A 45 -28.73 -6.86 3.90
C VAL A 45 -27.65 -6.01 4.58
N LEU A 46 -26.42 -6.54 4.67
CA LEU A 46 -25.23 -5.74 4.90
C LEU A 46 -24.56 -5.44 3.55
N VAL A 47 -24.10 -4.21 3.41
CA VAL A 47 -23.52 -3.69 2.16
C VAL A 47 -22.04 -3.40 2.37
N GLY A 48 -21.21 -3.76 1.40
CA GLY A 48 -19.79 -3.43 1.41
C GLY A 48 -19.56 -1.92 1.37
N GLU A 49 -18.60 -1.44 2.16
CA GLU A 49 -18.33 0.01 2.34
C GLU A 49 -18.01 0.71 1.01
N ALA A 50 -17.25 0.06 0.11
CA ALA A 50 -16.88 0.65 -1.17
C ALA A 50 -18.11 0.98 -2.02
N PHE A 51 -19.02 0.01 -2.16
CA PHE A 51 -20.28 0.16 -2.92
C PHE A 51 -21.22 1.15 -2.23
N ALA A 52 -21.38 1.06 -0.91
CA ALA A 52 -22.23 1.96 -0.15
C ALA A 52 -21.79 3.40 -0.27
N GLY A 53 -20.49 3.68 -0.14
CA GLY A 53 -19.92 5.01 -0.28
C GLY A 53 -20.09 5.58 -1.69
N ALA A 54 -19.80 4.78 -2.73
CA ALA A 54 -19.91 5.21 -4.14
C ALA A 54 -21.35 5.52 -4.56
N ASN A 55 -22.33 4.79 -3.99
CA ASN A 55 -23.75 4.94 -4.29
C ASN A 55 -24.52 5.72 -3.22
N ARG A 56 -23.82 6.29 -2.21
CA ARG A 56 -24.41 7.09 -1.12
C ARG A 56 -25.47 6.35 -0.30
N ILE A 57 -25.36 5.03 -0.20
CA ILE A 57 -26.27 4.17 0.55
C ILE A 57 -25.96 4.29 2.05
N ARG A 58 -27.01 4.39 2.87
CA ARG A 58 -26.91 4.50 4.32
C ARG A 58 -27.68 3.37 5.01
N PRO A 59 -27.32 3.02 6.25
CA PRO A 59 -28.13 2.13 7.06
C PRO A 59 -29.59 2.67 7.18
N GLY A 60 -30.55 1.80 6.93
CA GLY A 60 -31.98 2.13 6.89
C GLY A 60 -32.55 2.32 5.49
N ASP A 61 -31.72 2.55 4.49
CA ASP A 61 -32.16 2.65 3.09
C ASP A 61 -32.68 1.29 2.59
N SER A 62 -33.44 1.33 1.50
CA SER A 62 -33.91 0.15 0.80
C SER A 62 -33.23 0.05 -0.55
N ILE A 63 -32.73 -1.13 -0.87
CA ILE A 63 -32.16 -1.45 -2.18
C ILE A 63 -32.95 -2.57 -2.84
N ILE A 64 -33.01 -2.54 -4.17
CA ILE A 64 -33.68 -3.57 -4.95
C ILE A 64 -32.63 -4.49 -5.52
N MET A 65 -32.72 -5.77 -5.19
CA MET A 65 -31.78 -6.79 -5.65
C MET A 65 -32.53 -7.88 -6.40
N VAL A 66 -31.99 -8.31 -7.55
CA VAL A 66 -32.50 -9.46 -8.28
C VAL A 66 -31.67 -10.68 -7.89
N LEU A 67 -32.27 -11.57 -7.10
CA LEU A 67 -31.71 -12.82 -6.62
C LEU A 67 -32.36 -13.96 -7.39
N HIS A 68 -31.59 -14.76 -8.13
CA HIS A 68 -32.09 -15.89 -8.91
C HIS A 68 -33.38 -15.59 -9.73
N GLY A 69 -33.42 -14.40 -10.37
CA GLY A 69 -34.55 -13.97 -11.18
C GLY A 69 -35.72 -13.33 -10.39
N ARG A 70 -35.66 -13.32 -9.08
CA ARG A 70 -36.69 -12.69 -8.21
C ARG A 70 -36.24 -11.29 -7.78
N ARG A 71 -37.11 -10.32 -7.90
CA ARG A 71 -36.88 -8.95 -7.43
C ARG A 71 -37.25 -8.85 -5.95
N GLU A 72 -36.24 -8.62 -5.12
CA GLU A 72 -36.37 -8.51 -3.67
C GLU A 72 -36.04 -7.07 -3.24
N VAL A 73 -36.86 -6.52 -2.34
CA VAL A 73 -36.59 -5.24 -1.69
C VAL A 73 -35.95 -5.52 -0.35
N LEU A 74 -34.67 -5.14 -0.21
CA LEU A 74 -33.89 -5.41 0.97
C LEU A 74 -33.59 -4.12 1.73
N ARG A 75 -33.72 -4.15 3.05
CA ARG A 75 -33.36 -3.05 3.92
C ARG A 75 -31.90 -3.16 4.35
N VAL A 76 -31.15 -2.10 4.14
CA VAL A 76 -29.74 -2.02 4.56
C VAL A 76 -29.67 -1.93 6.09
N ALA A 77 -29.23 -3.00 6.74
CA ALA A 77 -29.04 -3.04 8.18
C ALA A 77 -27.74 -2.35 8.60
N GLY A 78 -26.68 -2.52 7.83
CA GLY A 78 -25.37 -1.94 8.12
C GLY A 78 -24.44 -1.95 6.92
N ILE A 79 -23.34 -1.21 7.09
CA ILE A 79 -22.25 -1.11 6.13
C ILE A 79 -21.04 -1.82 6.76
N VAL A 80 -20.40 -2.71 6.01
CA VAL A 80 -19.36 -3.58 6.51
C VAL A 80 -18.12 -3.61 5.60
N LEU A 81 -17.01 -4.02 6.21
CA LEU A 81 -15.77 -4.36 5.52
C LEU A 81 -15.52 -5.87 5.68
N SER A 82 -14.96 -6.48 4.65
CA SER A 82 -14.55 -7.88 4.69
C SER A 82 -13.06 -8.03 4.38
N PRO A 83 -12.34 -8.88 5.11
CA PRO A 83 -10.94 -9.18 4.80
C PRO A 83 -10.76 -9.95 3.49
N GLU A 84 -11.82 -10.52 2.93
CA GLU A 84 -11.80 -11.15 1.60
C GLU A 84 -11.86 -10.12 0.47
N PHE A 85 -12.44 -8.94 0.72
CA PHE A 85 -12.71 -7.91 -0.29
C PHE A 85 -12.00 -6.59 0.04
N ILE A 86 -10.73 -6.68 0.46
CA ILE A 86 -9.89 -5.49 0.67
C ILE A 86 -9.72 -4.72 -0.66
N PHE A 87 -9.55 -5.45 -1.75
CA PHE A 87 -9.61 -4.93 -3.11
C PHE A 87 -10.78 -5.60 -3.84
N GLU A 88 -11.78 -4.81 -4.23
CA GLU A 88 -13.03 -5.30 -4.78
C GLU A 88 -13.17 -4.86 -6.23
N SER A 89 -13.09 -5.81 -7.16
CA SER A 89 -13.31 -5.56 -8.58
C SER A 89 -14.23 -6.62 -9.18
N ARG A 90 -14.96 -6.26 -10.24
CA ARG A 90 -15.73 -7.23 -11.02
C ARG A 90 -14.77 -8.27 -11.61
N PRO A 91 -15.11 -9.56 -11.59
CA PRO A 91 -14.30 -10.58 -12.25
C PRO A 91 -13.99 -10.19 -13.70
N GLY A 92 -12.70 -10.23 -14.07
CA GLY A 92 -12.24 -9.86 -15.42
C GLY A 92 -11.91 -8.38 -15.62
N THR A 93 -12.12 -7.50 -14.63
CA THR A 93 -11.72 -6.10 -14.70
C THR A 93 -10.50 -5.81 -13.82
N PRO A 94 -9.49 -5.08 -14.30
CA PRO A 94 -8.27 -4.79 -13.52
C PRO A 94 -8.47 -3.69 -12.48
N LEU A 95 -9.44 -2.80 -12.66
CA LEU A 95 -9.71 -1.67 -11.80
C LEU A 95 -11.03 -1.86 -11.04
N PRO A 96 -11.11 -1.41 -9.77
CA PRO A 96 -12.35 -1.42 -9.01
C PRO A 96 -13.33 -0.38 -9.57
N ASP A 97 -14.56 -0.81 -9.76
CA ASP A 97 -15.70 0.06 -10.05
C ASP A 97 -16.74 -0.11 -8.94
N SER A 98 -16.53 0.59 -7.86
CA SER A 98 -17.40 0.49 -6.68
C SER A 98 -18.81 1.04 -6.90
N ARG A 99 -19.10 1.73 -8.02
CA ARG A 99 -20.45 2.14 -8.37
C ARG A 99 -21.25 1.00 -8.99
N ALA A 100 -20.61 0.24 -9.86
CA ALA A 100 -21.24 -0.80 -10.64
C ALA A 100 -21.08 -2.21 -10.05
N TYR A 101 -20.18 -2.40 -9.06
CA TYR A 101 -19.93 -3.69 -8.44
C TYR A 101 -19.74 -3.59 -6.93
N GLY A 102 -20.38 -4.52 -6.16
CA GLY A 102 -20.27 -4.56 -4.71
C GLY A 102 -20.45 -5.94 -4.10
N SER A 103 -20.10 -6.05 -2.81
CA SER A 103 -20.30 -7.24 -2.00
C SER A 103 -21.42 -7.04 -0.98
N PHE A 104 -22.22 -8.06 -0.82
CA PHE A 104 -23.43 -8.04 0.01
C PHE A 104 -23.51 -9.30 0.88
N TRP A 105 -24.07 -9.16 2.07
CA TRP A 105 -24.27 -10.28 2.97
C TRP A 105 -25.72 -10.31 3.45
N LEU A 106 -26.34 -11.48 3.31
CA LEU A 106 -27.72 -11.75 3.70
C LEU A 106 -27.78 -12.85 4.77
N PRO A 107 -28.89 -12.96 5.51
CA PRO A 107 -29.13 -14.13 6.35
C PRO A 107 -29.08 -15.41 5.52
N TYR A 108 -28.48 -16.48 6.08
CA TYR A 108 -28.38 -17.77 5.38
C TYR A 108 -29.75 -18.27 4.89
N ALA A 109 -30.77 -18.19 5.74
CA ALA A 109 -32.11 -18.66 5.39
C ALA A 109 -32.69 -17.96 4.15
N ASP A 110 -32.52 -16.63 4.06
CA ASP A 110 -33.05 -15.85 2.94
C ASP A 110 -32.31 -16.20 1.64
N LEU A 111 -30.97 -16.32 1.71
CA LEU A 111 -30.17 -16.64 0.54
C LEU A 111 -30.38 -18.11 0.11
N ALA A 112 -30.43 -19.05 1.04
CA ALA A 112 -30.68 -20.46 0.75
C ALA A 112 -32.05 -20.64 0.09
N ALA A 113 -33.11 -19.99 0.60
CA ALA A 113 -34.43 -20.02 0.00
C ALA A 113 -34.46 -19.40 -1.41
N ALA A 114 -33.75 -18.27 -1.62
CA ALA A 114 -33.70 -17.61 -2.93
C ALA A 114 -33.03 -18.48 -4.02
N PHE A 115 -32.04 -19.30 -3.64
CA PHE A 115 -31.29 -20.15 -4.55
C PHE A 115 -31.64 -21.65 -4.49
N SER A 116 -32.63 -22.03 -3.67
CA SER A 116 -33.01 -23.44 -3.43
C SER A 116 -31.83 -24.29 -2.93
N LEU A 117 -31.04 -23.71 -2.01
CA LEU A 117 -29.83 -24.32 -1.44
C LEU A 117 -30.01 -24.66 0.05
N ASP A 118 -31.21 -25.05 0.46
CA ASP A 118 -31.44 -25.46 1.85
C ASP A 118 -30.62 -26.69 2.19
N GLY A 119 -29.81 -26.58 3.26
CA GLY A 119 -28.88 -27.64 3.68
C GLY A 119 -27.68 -27.87 2.75
N ALA A 120 -27.49 -27.00 1.74
CA ALA A 120 -26.39 -27.06 0.81
C ALA A 120 -25.50 -25.80 0.90
N PHE A 121 -24.32 -25.87 0.30
CA PHE A 121 -23.41 -24.73 0.18
C PHE A 121 -22.76 -24.71 -1.21
N ASN A 122 -22.39 -23.55 -1.67
CA ASN A 122 -21.67 -23.33 -2.92
C ASN A 122 -20.30 -22.62 -2.72
N TYR A 123 -19.99 -22.29 -1.48
CA TYR A 123 -18.72 -21.67 -1.09
C TYR A 123 -18.33 -22.12 0.32
N MET A 124 -17.06 -22.48 0.50
CA MET A 124 -16.52 -22.93 1.76
C MET A 124 -15.14 -22.33 1.98
N VAL A 125 -14.87 -21.91 3.20
CA VAL A 125 -13.56 -21.42 3.64
C VAL A 125 -13.05 -22.33 4.75
N LEU A 126 -11.79 -22.70 4.67
CA LEU A 126 -11.13 -23.57 5.63
C LEU A 126 -9.91 -22.89 6.23
N ALA A 127 -9.66 -23.11 7.49
CA ALA A 127 -8.38 -22.86 8.12
C ALA A 127 -7.62 -24.19 8.22
N LEU A 128 -6.34 -24.15 7.90
CA LEU A 128 -5.48 -25.32 8.02
C LEU A 128 -4.75 -25.31 9.36
N GLU A 129 -4.54 -26.50 9.92
CA GLU A 129 -3.62 -26.67 11.03
C GLU A 129 -2.19 -26.28 10.62
N PRO A 130 -1.35 -25.79 11.55
CA PRO A 130 0.00 -25.29 11.22
C PRO A 130 0.89 -26.29 10.45
N ASP A 131 0.70 -27.58 10.68
CA ASP A 131 1.49 -28.66 10.08
C ASP A 131 0.82 -29.27 8.83
N ALA A 132 -0.36 -28.79 8.44
CA ALA A 132 -1.07 -29.33 7.29
C ALA A 132 -0.44 -28.89 5.97
N SER A 133 -0.33 -29.81 5.04
CA SER A 133 0.09 -29.51 3.67
C SER A 133 -1.07 -28.92 2.87
N GLU A 134 -1.02 -27.62 2.58
CA GLU A 134 -2.03 -26.93 1.77
C GLU A 134 -2.29 -27.65 0.44
N ARG A 135 -1.22 -28.08 -0.24
CA ARG A 135 -1.33 -28.80 -1.51
C ARG A 135 -2.08 -30.13 -1.38
N ALA A 136 -1.81 -30.89 -0.30
CA ALA A 136 -2.50 -32.16 -0.07
C ALA A 136 -3.97 -31.96 0.25
N VAL A 137 -4.29 -30.93 1.05
CA VAL A 137 -5.68 -30.58 1.37
C VAL A 137 -6.45 -30.12 0.13
N ILE A 138 -5.87 -29.28 -0.71
CA ILE A 138 -6.48 -28.84 -1.98
C ILE A 138 -6.77 -30.04 -2.87
N ALA A 139 -5.80 -30.95 -3.07
CA ALA A 139 -6.00 -32.12 -3.91
C ALA A 139 -7.11 -33.05 -3.39
N GLU A 140 -7.20 -33.20 -2.06
CA GLU A 140 -8.25 -34.03 -1.45
C GLU A 140 -9.64 -33.35 -1.53
N LEU A 141 -9.72 -32.04 -1.33
CA LEU A 141 -10.95 -31.26 -1.52
C LEU A 141 -11.45 -31.35 -2.97
N ASP A 142 -10.57 -31.20 -3.94
CA ASP A 142 -10.93 -31.30 -5.35
C ASP A 142 -11.46 -32.71 -5.68
N ARG A 143 -10.83 -33.75 -5.13
CA ARG A 143 -11.28 -35.12 -5.28
C ARG A 143 -12.69 -35.33 -4.69
N LEU A 144 -12.91 -34.86 -3.47
CA LEU A 144 -14.17 -35.00 -2.73
C LEU A 144 -15.31 -34.19 -3.36
N LEU A 145 -15.04 -32.98 -3.83
CA LEU A 145 -16.05 -32.07 -4.35
C LEU A 145 -16.33 -32.25 -5.85
N LYS A 146 -15.47 -32.97 -6.59
CA LYS A 146 -15.66 -33.22 -8.02
C LYS A 146 -17.03 -33.79 -8.39
N PRO A 147 -17.60 -34.78 -7.66
CA PRO A 147 -18.94 -35.32 -7.97
C PRO A 147 -20.07 -34.29 -7.76
N TYR A 148 -19.83 -33.27 -6.95
CA TYR A 148 -20.79 -32.21 -6.61
C TYR A 148 -20.61 -30.94 -7.42
N GLY A 149 -19.76 -30.97 -8.46
CA GLY A 149 -19.50 -29.81 -9.33
C GLY A 149 -18.52 -28.80 -8.74
N GLY A 150 -17.61 -29.23 -7.86
CA GLY A 150 -16.53 -28.40 -7.34
C GLY A 150 -15.72 -27.74 -8.47
N ARG A 151 -15.42 -26.43 -8.35
CA ARG A 151 -14.72 -25.61 -9.35
C ARG A 151 -13.22 -25.55 -9.13
N GLY A 152 -12.69 -26.30 -8.17
CA GLY A 152 -11.31 -26.26 -7.73
C GLY A 152 -11.14 -25.47 -6.43
N ALA A 153 -10.38 -26.05 -5.52
CA ALA A 153 -9.96 -25.37 -4.31
C ALA A 153 -8.66 -24.58 -4.60
N PHE A 154 -8.47 -23.47 -3.91
CA PHE A 154 -7.27 -22.66 -4.03
C PHE A 154 -6.85 -22.09 -2.68
N GLY A 155 -5.56 -21.86 -2.52
CA GLY A 155 -4.99 -21.28 -1.33
C GLY A 155 -5.14 -19.76 -1.24
N ARG A 156 -4.86 -19.22 -0.07
CA ARG A 156 -4.90 -17.77 0.15
C ARG A 156 -3.99 -16.99 -0.81
N SER A 157 -2.85 -17.57 -1.17
CA SER A 157 -1.89 -16.95 -2.11
C SER A 157 -2.46 -16.72 -3.50
N GLU A 158 -3.50 -17.48 -3.88
CA GLU A 158 -4.19 -17.37 -5.18
C GLU A 158 -5.47 -16.51 -5.09
N HIS A 159 -5.83 -16.07 -3.89
CA HIS A 159 -7.02 -15.23 -3.71
C HIS A 159 -6.82 -13.85 -4.37
N PRO A 160 -7.73 -13.42 -5.27
CA PRO A 160 -7.53 -12.21 -6.09
C PRO A 160 -7.21 -10.94 -5.28
N SER A 161 -7.95 -10.70 -4.19
CA SER A 161 -7.71 -9.54 -3.34
C SER A 161 -6.34 -9.62 -2.63
N HIS A 162 -5.91 -10.82 -2.21
CA HIS A 162 -4.61 -11.03 -1.58
C HIS A 162 -3.45 -10.78 -2.57
N ILE A 163 -3.55 -11.32 -3.78
CA ILE A 163 -2.56 -11.09 -4.85
C ILE A 163 -2.39 -9.59 -5.10
N ARG A 164 -3.50 -8.86 -5.26
CA ARG A 164 -3.46 -7.41 -5.51
C ARG A 164 -2.75 -6.64 -4.40
N VAL A 165 -3.08 -6.96 -3.14
CA VAL A 165 -2.42 -6.31 -1.99
C VAL A 165 -0.92 -6.63 -1.96
N LEU A 166 -0.55 -7.90 -2.18
CA LEU A 166 0.87 -8.30 -2.18
C LEU A 166 1.65 -7.68 -3.35
N ASP A 167 1.07 -7.63 -4.54
CA ASP A 167 1.71 -7.03 -5.70
C ASP A 167 1.94 -5.53 -5.48
N GLU A 168 0.97 -4.83 -4.90
CA GLU A 168 1.12 -3.42 -4.56
C GLU A 168 2.22 -3.19 -3.52
N ILE A 169 2.25 -3.98 -2.45
CA ILE A 169 3.32 -3.92 -1.45
C ILE A 169 4.68 -4.17 -2.08
N ARG A 170 4.79 -5.13 -3.00
CA ARG A 170 6.04 -5.45 -3.71
C ARG A 170 6.49 -4.30 -4.62
N VAL A 171 5.57 -3.69 -5.35
CA VAL A 171 5.84 -2.52 -6.21
C VAL A 171 6.33 -1.36 -5.35
N LEU A 172 5.62 -1.03 -4.26
CA LEU A 172 6.03 0.03 -3.34
C LEU A 172 7.40 -0.24 -2.71
N ALA A 173 7.67 -1.47 -2.27
CA ALA A 173 8.98 -1.86 -1.72
C ALA A 173 10.10 -1.71 -2.76
N THR A 174 9.85 -2.08 -4.00
CA THR A 174 10.82 -1.91 -5.09
C THR A 174 11.09 -0.44 -5.38
N MET A 175 10.04 0.38 -5.47
CA MET A 175 10.17 1.83 -5.68
C MET A 175 10.86 2.53 -4.52
N ALA A 176 10.61 2.10 -3.28
CA ALA A 176 11.25 2.64 -2.08
C ALA A 176 12.77 2.44 -2.05
N VAL A 177 13.30 1.50 -2.83
CA VAL A 177 14.74 1.27 -2.97
C VAL A 177 15.28 1.86 -4.27
N ALA A 178 14.60 1.62 -5.40
CA ALA A 178 15.10 2.00 -6.71
C ALA A 178 15.22 3.54 -6.87
N PHE A 179 14.20 4.29 -6.49
CA PHE A 179 14.23 5.74 -6.63
C PHE A 179 15.31 6.41 -5.79
N PRO A 180 15.45 6.13 -4.48
CA PRO A 180 16.53 6.69 -3.69
C PRO A 180 17.93 6.38 -4.25
N ILE A 181 18.19 5.18 -4.75
CA ILE A 181 19.48 4.83 -5.34
C ILE A 181 19.81 5.77 -6.52
N VAL A 182 18.87 5.94 -7.44
CA VAL A 182 19.08 6.80 -8.61
C VAL A 182 19.27 8.27 -8.20
N PHE A 183 18.35 8.79 -7.37
CA PHE A 183 18.42 10.21 -6.95
C PHE A 183 19.64 10.53 -6.10
N LEU A 184 20.02 9.63 -5.18
CA LEU A 184 21.23 9.80 -4.37
C LEU A 184 22.51 9.67 -5.22
N GLY A 185 22.52 8.80 -6.22
CA GLY A 185 23.61 8.70 -7.18
C GLY A 185 23.82 10.02 -7.95
N VAL A 186 22.75 10.60 -8.47
CA VAL A 186 22.77 11.90 -9.15
C VAL A 186 23.18 13.01 -8.17
N ALA A 187 22.62 13.04 -6.97
CA ALA A 187 22.97 14.03 -5.95
C ALA A 187 24.44 13.95 -5.53
N ALA A 188 24.98 12.75 -5.34
CA ALA A 188 26.40 12.55 -5.04
C ALA A 188 27.29 13.02 -6.17
N PHE A 189 26.93 12.73 -7.42
CA PHE A 189 27.65 13.19 -8.61
C PHE A 189 27.64 14.73 -8.70
N MET A 190 26.47 15.36 -8.57
CA MET A 190 26.33 16.83 -8.61
C MET A 190 27.11 17.49 -7.48
N THR A 191 27.03 16.95 -6.27
CA THR A 191 27.79 17.45 -5.12
C THR A 191 29.30 17.38 -5.38
N ASN A 192 29.79 16.25 -5.93
CA ASN A 192 31.20 16.14 -6.30
C ASN A 192 31.60 17.15 -7.38
N ALA A 193 30.77 17.34 -8.40
CA ALA A 193 31.05 18.30 -9.48
C ALA A 193 31.12 19.76 -8.97
N ILE A 194 30.12 20.16 -8.16
CA ILE A 194 30.04 21.51 -7.59
C ILE A 194 31.20 21.77 -6.63
N LEU A 195 31.49 20.86 -5.71
CA LEU A 195 32.58 21.00 -4.76
C LEU A 195 33.94 20.97 -5.43
N SER A 196 34.15 20.15 -6.48
CA SER A 196 35.37 20.16 -7.26
C SER A 196 35.61 21.51 -7.91
N ARG A 197 34.58 22.10 -8.54
CA ARG A 197 34.62 23.42 -9.12
C ARG A 197 34.89 24.50 -8.07
N LEU A 198 34.27 24.41 -6.90
CA LEU A 198 34.50 25.33 -5.80
C LEU A 198 35.97 25.28 -5.31
N VAL A 199 36.51 24.06 -5.15
CA VAL A 199 37.93 23.88 -4.81
C VAL A 199 38.87 24.48 -5.88
N ASP A 200 38.55 24.28 -7.16
CA ASP A 200 39.34 24.87 -8.26
C ASP A 200 39.31 26.39 -8.27
N LEU A 201 38.18 27.01 -7.99
CA LEU A 201 38.02 28.46 -7.88
C LEU A 201 38.72 29.07 -6.65
N GLN A 202 38.84 28.28 -5.57
CA GLN A 202 39.47 28.71 -4.32
C GLN A 202 40.92 28.23 -4.16
N ARG A 203 41.56 27.81 -5.24
CA ARG A 203 42.94 27.26 -5.22
C ARG A 203 43.93 28.19 -4.56
N GLU A 204 43.93 29.46 -4.92
CA GLU A 204 44.83 30.45 -4.35
C GLU A 204 44.62 30.65 -2.85
N GLN A 205 43.36 30.69 -2.41
CA GLN A 205 43.03 30.82 -1.00
C GLN A 205 43.47 29.57 -0.20
N ILE A 206 43.31 28.39 -0.79
CA ILE A 206 43.76 27.11 -0.17
C ILE A 206 45.28 27.10 -0.07
N ALA A 207 46.00 27.58 -1.10
CA ALA A 207 47.47 27.66 -1.11
C ALA A 207 47.98 28.62 -0.02
N ILE A 208 47.39 29.82 0.09
CA ILE A 208 47.69 30.79 1.15
C ILE A 208 47.48 30.21 2.53
N LEU A 209 46.34 29.55 2.78
CA LEU A 209 46.06 28.90 4.05
C LEU A 209 47.10 27.81 4.39
N LYS A 210 47.51 27.02 3.42
CA LYS A 210 48.58 26.03 3.60
C LYS A 210 49.93 26.65 3.88
N ALA A 211 50.27 27.78 3.23
CA ALA A 211 51.47 28.53 3.53
C ALA A 211 51.50 29.10 4.96
N PHE A 212 50.34 29.43 5.53
CA PHE A 212 50.15 29.81 6.93
C PHE A 212 50.12 28.61 7.90
N GLY A 213 50.40 27.39 7.44
CA GLY A 213 50.51 26.19 8.29
C GLY A 213 49.22 25.41 8.51
N PHE A 214 48.12 25.70 7.78
CA PHE A 214 46.93 24.89 7.83
C PHE A 214 47.18 23.53 7.21
N THR A 215 46.79 22.48 7.95
CA THR A 215 46.93 21.09 7.51
C THR A 215 45.86 20.73 6.50
N ASN A 216 46.14 19.73 5.65
CA ASN A 216 45.17 19.15 4.71
C ASN A 216 43.87 18.69 5.39
N ARG A 217 43.97 18.24 6.65
CA ARG A 217 42.80 17.80 7.47
C ARG A 217 41.90 18.98 7.84
N GLN A 218 42.47 20.14 8.14
CA GLN A 218 41.70 21.34 8.49
C GLN A 218 40.97 21.90 7.28
N VAL A 219 41.65 21.94 6.12
CA VAL A 219 41.02 22.35 4.85
C VAL A 219 39.92 21.36 4.47
N ALA A 220 40.17 20.05 4.55
CA ALA A 220 39.18 19.01 4.30
C ALA A 220 37.97 19.12 5.22
N ALA A 221 38.19 19.35 6.52
CA ALA A 221 37.12 19.51 7.52
C ALA A 221 36.22 20.72 7.21
N HIS A 222 36.75 21.79 6.65
CA HIS A 222 35.98 22.95 6.23
C HIS A 222 34.95 22.58 5.12
N TYR A 223 35.40 21.93 4.07
CA TYR A 223 34.47 21.45 3.01
C TYR A 223 33.51 20.39 3.49
N PHE A 224 33.91 19.55 4.43
CA PHE A 224 33.04 18.56 5.03
C PHE A 224 31.88 19.18 5.83
N LYS A 225 32.15 20.34 6.49
CA LYS A 225 31.10 21.10 7.18
C LYS A 225 30.01 21.60 6.21
N PHE A 226 30.36 22.03 5.01
CA PHE A 226 29.39 22.40 3.99
C PHE A 226 28.48 21.23 3.64
N ALA A 227 29.07 20.04 3.40
CA ALA A 227 28.29 18.84 3.13
C ALA A 227 27.35 18.50 4.29
N LEU A 228 27.83 18.64 5.52
CA LEU A 228 27.03 18.36 6.70
C LEU A 228 25.80 19.30 6.81
N VAL A 229 25.97 20.58 6.52
CA VAL A 229 24.87 21.56 6.51
C VAL A 229 23.84 21.21 5.41
N ILE A 230 24.31 20.85 4.23
CA ILE A 230 23.43 20.43 3.12
C ILE A 230 22.66 19.17 3.51
N VAL A 231 23.34 18.16 4.07
CA VAL A 231 22.69 16.91 4.52
C VAL A 231 21.68 17.17 5.63
N ALA A 232 22.05 18.00 6.62
CA ALA A 232 21.13 18.33 7.72
C ALA A 232 19.88 19.05 7.23
N GLY A 233 20.05 20.10 6.38
CA GLY A 233 18.94 20.81 5.77
C GLY A 233 18.08 19.89 4.88
N GLY A 234 18.72 19.09 4.03
CA GLY A 234 18.06 18.13 3.17
C GLY A 234 17.31 17.05 3.94
N THR A 235 17.86 16.57 5.06
CA THR A 235 17.19 15.60 5.91
C THR A 235 15.93 16.17 6.55
N VAL A 236 15.98 17.39 7.08
CA VAL A 236 14.82 18.06 7.69
C VAL A 236 13.72 18.30 6.65
N THR A 237 14.07 18.91 5.52
CA THR A 237 13.09 19.18 4.45
C THR A 237 12.55 17.90 3.83
N GLY A 238 13.41 16.89 3.64
CA GLY A 238 13.03 15.55 3.15
C GLY A 238 12.13 14.80 4.11
N ALA A 239 12.38 14.87 5.42
CA ALA A 239 11.53 14.24 6.43
C ALA A 239 10.12 14.87 6.47
N ILE A 240 10.04 16.21 6.41
CA ILE A 240 8.76 16.94 6.37
C ILE A 240 8.01 16.59 5.07
N GLY A 241 8.65 16.73 3.92
CA GLY A 241 8.05 16.43 2.63
C GLY A 241 7.62 14.97 2.49
N GLY A 242 8.46 14.04 2.99
CA GLY A 242 8.17 12.62 3.02
C GLY A 242 6.98 12.28 3.92
N ALA A 243 6.86 12.92 5.08
CA ALA A 243 5.71 12.74 5.97
C ALA A 243 4.40 13.23 5.34
N LEU A 244 4.43 14.41 4.71
CA LEU A 244 3.27 14.97 4.00
C LEU A 244 2.84 14.08 2.83
N LEU A 245 3.80 13.67 2.00
CA LEU A 245 3.56 12.78 0.86
C LEU A 245 3.04 11.41 1.32
N GLY A 246 3.62 10.86 2.38
CA GLY A 246 3.18 9.58 2.95
C GLY A 246 1.77 9.63 3.48
N HIS A 247 1.39 10.71 4.17
CA HIS A 247 0.01 10.92 4.63
C HIS A 247 -0.98 11.01 3.46
N TRP A 248 -0.65 11.83 2.46
CA TRP A 248 -1.47 11.96 1.26
C TRP A 248 -1.60 10.63 0.49
N LEU A 249 -0.51 9.86 0.39
CA LEU A 249 -0.52 8.56 -0.26
C LEU A 249 -1.44 7.56 0.45
N VAL A 250 -1.38 7.51 1.79
CA VAL A 250 -2.28 6.66 2.59
C VAL A 250 -3.75 7.03 2.36
N GLU A 251 -4.08 8.32 2.28
CA GLU A 251 -5.43 8.79 1.99
C GLU A 251 -5.87 8.39 0.58
N LEU A 252 -4.96 8.47 -0.40
CA LEU A 252 -5.22 7.99 -1.76
C LEU A 252 -5.50 6.48 -1.77
N TYR A 253 -4.71 5.69 -1.03
CA TYR A 253 -4.89 4.24 -0.94
C TYR A 253 -6.21 3.83 -0.29
N HIS A 254 -6.77 4.64 0.59
CA HIS A 254 -8.10 4.42 1.16
C HIS A 254 -9.21 4.32 0.11
N ASN A 255 -9.03 4.94 -1.06
CA ASN A 255 -10.02 4.87 -2.13
C ASN A 255 -10.02 3.53 -2.87
N PHE A 256 -8.90 2.82 -2.87
CA PHE A 256 -8.71 1.57 -3.61
C PHE A 256 -8.73 0.33 -2.71
N PHE A 257 -8.15 0.44 -1.52
CA PHE A 257 -8.00 -0.66 -0.57
C PHE A 257 -8.80 -0.35 0.70
N ARG A 258 -9.71 -1.23 1.04
CA ARG A 258 -10.61 -1.07 2.18
C ARG A 258 -10.08 -1.81 3.40
N PHE A 259 -9.27 -1.10 4.20
CA PHE A 259 -8.82 -1.59 5.50
C PHE A 259 -9.65 -0.96 6.63
N PRO A 260 -9.88 -1.69 7.73
CA PRO A 260 -10.54 -1.12 8.92
C PRO A 260 -9.81 0.11 9.46
N GLU A 261 -8.49 0.02 9.53
CA GLU A 261 -7.60 1.09 9.95
C GLU A 261 -6.38 1.13 9.01
N LEU A 262 -6.21 2.20 8.30
CA LEU A 262 -5.03 2.50 7.51
C LEU A 262 -4.53 3.88 7.93
N ALA A 263 -3.45 3.91 8.71
CA ALA A 263 -2.87 5.15 9.21
C ALA A 263 -1.40 5.25 8.83
N PHE A 264 -0.99 6.43 8.39
CA PHE A 264 0.42 6.71 8.18
C PHE A 264 1.14 6.73 9.53
N ARG A 265 2.20 5.93 9.63
CA ARG A 265 3.10 5.93 10.78
C ARG A 265 4.52 6.14 10.30
N LEU A 266 5.15 7.19 10.77
CA LEU A 266 6.55 7.43 10.48
C LEU A 266 7.40 6.45 11.29
N ASP A 267 8.02 5.49 10.62
CA ASP A 267 8.89 4.52 11.28
C ASP A 267 10.26 5.15 11.54
N ARG A 268 10.71 5.09 12.80
CA ARG A 268 12.01 5.60 13.24
C ARG A 268 13.17 4.87 12.57
N THR A 269 13.02 3.57 12.30
CA THR A 269 14.08 2.77 11.65
C THR A 269 14.24 3.19 10.19
N ALA A 270 13.14 3.45 9.49
CA ALA A 270 13.17 3.97 8.12
C ALA A 270 13.81 5.36 8.05
N LEU A 271 13.51 6.24 9.02
CA LEU A 271 14.10 7.57 9.12
C LEU A 271 15.63 7.50 9.35
N LEU A 272 16.07 6.66 10.28
CA LEU A 272 17.49 6.43 10.55
C LEU A 272 18.20 5.83 9.34
N ALA A 273 17.61 4.86 8.67
CA ALA A 273 18.16 4.27 7.45
C ALA A 273 18.30 5.34 6.34
N ALA A 274 17.28 6.16 6.12
CA ALA A 274 17.33 7.25 5.14
C ALA A 274 18.43 8.27 5.49
N LEU A 275 18.58 8.63 6.76
CA LEU A 275 19.64 9.53 7.23
C LEU A 275 21.03 8.94 6.96
N VAL A 276 21.26 7.67 7.32
CA VAL A 276 22.54 6.99 7.13
C VAL A 276 22.90 6.89 5.64
N VAL A 277 21.95 6.47 4.81
CA VAL A 277 22.16 6.35 3.36
C VAL A 277 22.42 7.71 2.72
N SER A 278 21.68 8.75 3.11
CA SER A 278 21.88 10.13 2.63
C SER A 278 23.26 10.68 3.06
N ALA A 279 23.64 10.43 4.30
CA ALA A 279 24.97 10.82 4.80
C ALA A 279 26.09 10.09 4.05
N ALA A 280 25.96 8.78 3.80
CA ALA A 280 26.92 8.01 3.04
C ALA A 280 27.04 8.53 1.60
N ALA A 281 25.94 8.82 0.93
CA ALA A 281 25.94 9.42 -0.41
C ALA A 281 26.63 10.78 -0.45
N ALA A 282 26.38 11.65 0.54
CA ALA A 282 27.04 12.93 0.66
C ALA A 282 28.55 12.80 0.91
N VAL A 283 28.97 11.88 1.81
CA VAL A 283 30.38 11.60 2.06
C VAL A 283 31.09 11.14 0.77
N THR A 284 30.47 10.23 0.01
CA THR A 284 31.04 9.77 -1.27
C THR A 284 31.16 10.91 -2.30
N GLY A 285 30.15 11.77 -2.39
CA GLY A 285 30.16 12.95 -3.25
C GLY A 285 31.26 13.95 -2.89
N VAL A 286 31.52 14.18 -1.60
CA VAL A 286 32.55 15.11 -1.12
C VAL A 286 33.96 14.52 -1.21
N PHE A 287 34.10 13.20 -1.06
CA PHE A 287 35.40 12.53 -0.95
C PHE A 287 36.32 12.80 -2.15
N GLY A 288 35.78 12.80 -3.37
CA GLY A 288 36.53 13.09 -4.59
C GLY A 288 37.08 14.52 -4.62
N ALA A 289 36.30 15.50 -4.24
CA ALA A 289 36.69 16.90 -4.20
C ALA A 289 37.74 17.18 -3.11
N VAL A 290 37.51 16.62 -1.91
CA VAL A 290 38.44 16.76 -0.78
C VAL A 290 39.79 16.10 -1.08
N ARG A 291 39.78 14.92 -1.70
CA ARG A 291 41.02 14.23 -2.10
C ARG A 291 41.82 15.04 -3.12
N ARG A 292 41.16 15.74 -4.04
CA ARG A 292 41.84 16.67 -4.98
C ARG A 292 42.41 17.87 -4.24
N ALA A 293 41.66 18.54 -3.38
CA ALA A 293 42.15 19.67 -2.57
C ALA A 293 43.35 19.31 -1.69
N ALA A 294 43.34 18.08 -1.11
CA ALA A 294 44.43 17.60 -0.29
C ALA A 294 45.72 17.30 -1.08
N ARG A 295 45.63 16.94 -2.36
CA ARG A 295 46.78 16.57 -3.21
C ARG A 295 47.45 17.73 -3.90
N LEU A 296 46.92 18.96 -3.82
CA LEU A 296 47.55 20.15 -4.43
C LEU A 296 48.86 20.47 -3.68
N PRO A 297 50.02 20.43 -4.33
CA PRO A 297 51.30 20.76 -3.70
C PRO A 297 51.39 22.27 -3.50
N PRO A 298 51.95 22.77 -2.37
CA PRO A 298 52.02 24.21 -2.06
C PRO A 298 52.89 25.02 -3.04
N ALA A 299 53.78 24.36 -3.75
CA ALA A 299 54.80 25.03 -4.59
C ALA A 299 54.42 25.23 -6.06
N GLU A 300 53.46 24.50 -6.62
CA GLU A 300 53.08 24.60 -8.04
C GLU A 300 52.13 25.77 -8.34
N GLU A 301 51.52 26.39 -7.34
CA GLU A 301 50.54 27.47 -7.57
C GLU A 301 51.14 28.86 -7.61
N ILE A 302 52.32 29.08 -7.01
CA ILE A 302 53.01 30.39 -7.04
C ILE A 302 53.76 30.59 -8.36
N GLY A 303 54.13 29.52 -9.06
CA GLY A 303 54.91 29.58 -10.30
C GLY A 303 54.11 29.75 -11.61
N ARG A 304 52.77 29.72 -11.56
CA ARG A 304 51.88 29.89 -12.74
C ARG A 304 51.17 31.25 -12.80
N ALA A 305 51.45 32.13 -11.86
CA ALA A 305 50.89 33.48 -11.79
C ALA A 305 51.87 34.58 -12.30
N SER A 306 52.95 34.17 -12.99
CA SER A 306 53.86 35.09 -13.68
C SER A 306 53.88 34.84 -15.19
#